data_222276086a556a384cf3de2b21316851
#
_entry.id   222276086a556a384cf3de2b21316851
#
_cell.length_a   1.000
_cell.length_b   1.000
_cell.length_c   1.000
_cell.angle_alpha   90.00
_cell.angle_beta   90.00
_cell.angle_gamma   90.00
#
_symmetry.space_group_name_H-M   'P 1'
#
loop_
_entity.id
_entity.type
_entity.pdbx_description
1 polymer ?
#
loop_
_entity_poly.entity_id
_entity_poly.type
_entity_poly.pdbx_seq_one_letter_code
_entity_poly.pdbx_strand_id
1 'polypeptide(L)'
;KEPEIIEKIVVQKVPTPAPVVTKVVEKEVVKNVFEVPKDYKKIVCFVGAPKSGTTFCINAIGTYLARNKVKTAICDVTRKRDTYTIYTYDNEGKRAIAAESMKYASNGLNEPLIYEKLSVYTGMPGDDRKQYNSSVVIDTIMQNNSVILIDTDFTTPYDYFRLCQEIYLVQDMNVLNIAQTTMFLRELKSHGVPMNKIRIIINKHVRCSLTAKDIIDGIATYTSYDLKMFDELFNSSTIPYYILPFDQE
;
A
#
# COMPACT_ATOMS: atom_id res chain seq x y z
N LYS A 1 17.73 12.67 22.70
CA LYS A 1 17.47 14.13 22.48
C LYS A 1 18.24 14.52 21.24
N GLU A 2 17.54 14.72 20.14
CA GLU A 2 18.11 15.28 18.90
C GLU A 2 18.21 16.80 19.04
N PRO A 3 19.23 17.43 18.45
CA PRO A 3 19.47 18.87 18.63
C PRO A 3 18.40 19.69 17.91
N GLU A 4 17.90 20.70 18.61
CA GLU A 4 17.07 21.76 18.04
C GLU A 4 17.92 22.60 17.06
N ILE A 5 17.46 22.69 15.82
CA ILE A 5 18.04 23.58 14.82
C ILE A 5 17.39 24.94 15.01
N ILE A 6 18.15 25.87 15.57
CA ILE A 6 17.78 27.29 15.67
C ILE A 6 18.38 28.02 14.45
N GLU A 7 17.56 28.31 13.45
CA GLU A 7 17.99 29.19 12.35
C GLU A 7 17.99 30.64 12.79
N LYS A 8 19.19 31.23 12.88
CA LYS A 8 19.37 32.65 13.09
C LYS A 8 19.39 33.37 11.75
N ILE A 9 18.36 34.18 11.50
CA ILE A 9 18.37 35.10 10.35
C ILE A 9 19.16 36.36 10.77
N VAL A 10 20.30 36.57 10.12
CA VAL A 10 21.09 37.79 10.28
C VAL A 10 20.60 38.83 9.28
N VAL A 11 19.94 39.88 9.77
CA VAL A 11 19.54 41.04 8.97
C VAL A 11 20.67 42.04 8.93
N GLN A 12 21.21 42.36 7.74
CA GLN A 12 22.19 43.43 7.54
C GLN A 12 21.57 44.82 7.81
N LYS A 13 22.24 45.60 8.66
CA LYS A 13 21.83 46.95 9.01
C LYS A 13 22.14 47.94 7.88
N VAL A 14 21.14 48.67 7.45
CA VAL A 14 21.30 49.94 6.72
C VAL A 14 21.16 51.09 7.76
N PRO A 15 22.04 52.10 7.76
CA PRO A 15 22.04 53.11 8.81
C PRO A 15 20.94 54.15 8.58
N THR A 16 19.88 54.09 9.39
CA THR A 16 18.92 55.20 9.57
C THR A 16 18.54 55.29 11.06
N PRO A 17 18.42 56.48 11.66
CA PRO A 17 18.23 56.63 13.11
C PRO A 17 16.75 56.47 13.49
N ALA A 18 16.32 55.27 13.74
CA ALA A 18 15.04 54.96 14.40
C ALA A 18 15.19 53.65 15.18
N PRO A 19 14.52 53.48 16.33
CA PRO A 19 14.72 52.31 17.16
C PRO A 19 14.27 51.04 16.41
N VAL A 20 15.23 50.12 16.25
CA VAL A 20 14.99 48.84 15.60
C VAL A 20 14.25 47.92 16.57
N VAL A 21 12.98 47.65 16.32
CA VAL A 21 12.23 46.60 17.00
C VAL A 21 12.55 45.27 16.30
N THR A 22 13.41 44.47 16.93
CA THR A 22 13.69 43.12 16.45
C THR A 22 12.50 42.22 16.82
N LYS A 23 11.66 41.92 15.85
CA LYS A 23 10.65 40.87 16.01
C LYS A 23 11.35 39.53 15.82
N VAL A 24 11.57 38.79 16.89
CA VAL A 24 11.95 37.39 16.84
C VAL A 24 10.69 36.62 16.47
N VAL A 25 10.64 36.06 15.25
CA VAL A 25 9.59 35.15 14.86
C VAL A 25 10.10 33.73 15.14
N GLU A 26 9.72 33.19 16.28
CA GLU A 26 9.91 31.76 16.56
C GLU A 26 8.95 30.96 15.67
N LYS A 27 9.51 30.23 14.75
CA LYS A 27 8.75 29.28 13.92
C LYS A 27 8.75 27.95 14.63
N GLU A 28 7.68 27.66 15.34
CA GLU A 28 7.47 26.34 15.92
C GLU A 28 7.26 25.31 14.79
N VAL A 29 8.24 24.46 14.54
CA VAL A 29 8.09 23.34 13.62
C VAL A 29 7.48 22.17 14.39
N VAL A 30 6.17 22.06 14.34
CA VAL A 30 5.46 20.89 14.88
C VAL A 30 5.82 19.68 14.02
N LYS A 31 6.77 18.87 14.49
CA LYS A 31 6.98 17.52 13.93
C LYS A 31 5.85 16.63 14.43
N ASN A 32 4.93 16.30 13.55
CA ASN A 32 3.97 15.23 13.81
C ASN A 32 4.74 13.91 13.96
N VAL A 33 4.96 13.48 15.19
CA VAL A 33 5.53 12.14 15.47
C VAL A 33 4.39 11.14 15.37
N PHE A 34 4.46 10.24 14.41
CA PHE A 34 3.54 9.11 14.30
C PHE A 34 3.87 8.11 15.41
N GLU A 35 3.13 8.15 16.50
CA GLU A 35 3.22 7.13 17.54
C GLU A 35 2.16 6.06 17.29
N VAL A 36 2.62 4.90 16.84
CA VAL A 36 1.77 3.72 16.69
C VAL A 36 1.76 2.96 18.02
N PRO A 37 0.58 2.65 18.60
CA PRO A 37 0.51 1.84 19.82
C PRO A 37 1.30 0.53 19.66
N LYS A 38 1.95 0.08 20.75
CA LYS A 38 2.80 -1.14 20.72
C LYS A 38 2.05 -2.38 20.26
N ASP A 39 0.76 -2.46 20.59
CA ASP A 39 -0.11 -3.60 20.27
C ASP A 39 -0.86 -3.43 18.94
N TYR A 40 -0.60 -2.35 18.22
CA TYR A 40 -1.25 -2.11 16.93
C TYR A 40 -0.77 -3.12 15.90
N LYS A 41 -1.71 -3.87 15.35
CA LYS A 41 -1.48 -4.87 14.30
C LYS A 41 -2.47 -4.64 13.16
N LYS A 42 -1.95 -4.45 11.96
CA LYS A 42 -2.77 -4.20 10.78
C LYS A 42 -2.27 -5.03 9.59
N ILE A 43 -3.17 -5.74 8.95
CA ILE A 43 -2.92 -6.50 7.73
C ILE A 43 -3.78 -5.90 6.63
N VAL A 44 -3.16 -5.50 5.54
CA VAL A 44 -3.81 -4.83 4.41
C VAL A 44 -3.40 -5.50 3.11
N CYS A 45 -4.38 -5.94 2.33
CA CYS A 45 -4.14 -6.41 0.97
C CYS A 45 -4.29 -5.29 -0.05
N PHE A 46 -3.43 -5.30 -1.06
CA PHE A 46 -3.57 -4.48 -2.26
C PHE A 46 -3.74 -5.40 -3.46
N VAL A 47 -4.75 -5.16 -4.25
CA VAL A 47 -5.07 -5.95 -5.43
C VAL A 47 -5.54 -5.05 -6.56
N GLY A 48 -5.27 -5.42 -7.80
CA GLY A 48 -5.73 -4.66 -8.95
C GLY A 48 -5.46 -5.37 -10.26
N ALA A 49 -6.07 -4.87 -11.32
CA ALA A 49 -5.80 -5.34 -12.66
C ALA A 49 -4.31 -5.15 -13.04
N PRO A 50 -3.76 -5.97 -13.93
CA PRO A 50 -2.41 -5.78 -14.40
C PRO A 50 -2.15 -4.35 -14.89
N LYS A 51 -1.02 -3.77 -14.45
CA LYS A 51 -0.60 -2.39 -14.77
C LYS A 51 -1.43 -1.28 -14.11
N SER A 52 -2.38 -1.56 -13.22
CA SER A 52 -3.10 -0.53 -12.47
C SER A 52 -2.20 0.24 -11.48
N GLY A 53 -0.99 -0.27 -11.18
CA GLY A 53 -0.02 0.36 -10.29
C GLY A 53 -0.09 -0.14 -8.84
N THR A 54 -0.63 -1.32 -8.59
CA THR A 54 -0.76 -1.93 -7.28
C THR A 54 0.57 -2.00 -6.55
N THR A 55 1.58 -2.61 -7.16
CA THR A 55 2.94 -2.73 -6.59
C THR A 55 3.58 -1.37 -6.33
N PHE A 56 3.35 -0.37 -7.18
CA PHE A 56 3.84 0.99 -6.94
C PHE A 56 3.22 1.60 -5.67
N CYS A 57 1.89 1.54 -5.54
CA CYS A 57 1.19 2.07 -4.37
C CYS A 57 1.68 1.42 -3.07
N ILE A 58 1.83 0.10 -3.06
CA ILE A 58 2.25 -0.63 -1.86
C ILE A 58 3.68 -0.28 -1.45
N ASN A 59 4.60 -0.15 -2.41
CA ASN A 59 5.98 0.22 -2.15
C ASN A 59 6.10 1.67 -1.64
N ALA A 60 5.35 2.60 -2.22
CA ALA A 60 5.30 3.99 -1.77
C ALA A 60 4.79 4.09 -0.33
N ILE A 61 3.66 3.43 -0.02
CA ILE A 61 3.07 3.41 1.32
C ILE A 61 3.99 2.72 2.32
N GLY A 62 4.55 1.56 1.96
CA GLY A 62 5.45 0.79 2.83
C GLY A 62 6.70 1.58 3.20
N THR A 63 7.33 2.23 2.23
CA THR A 63 8.50 3.10 2.44
C THR A 63 8.14 4.31 3.31
N TYR A 64 7.00 4.95 3.06
CA TYR A 64 6.53 6.08 3.87
C TYR A 64 6.32 5.67 5.33
N LEU A 65 5.63 4.57 5.59
CA LEU A 65 5.39 4.07 6.95
C LEU A 65 6.71 3.71 7.66
N ALA A 66 7.61 3.01 6.99
CA ALA A 66 8.90 2.61 7.54
C ALA A 66 9.79 3.83 7.88
N ARG A 67 9.81 4.87 7.03
CA ARG A 67 10.50 6.14 7.30
C ARG A 67 9.91 6.87 8.51
N ASN A 68 8.61 6.75 8.72
CA ASN A 68 7.92 7.29 9.90
C ASN A 68 7.97 6.34 11.12
N LYS A 69 8.94 5.42 11.16
CA LYS A 69 9.23 4.53 12.30
C LYS A 69 8.12 3.50 12.60
N VAL A 70 7.19 3.29 11.70
CA VAL A 70 6.22 2.19 11.80
C VAL A 70 6.88 0.90 11.35
N LYS A 71 6.90 -0.12 12.19
CA LYS A 71 7.42 -1.45 11.84
C LYS A 71 6.53 -2.06 10.75
N THR A 72 6.98 -1.99 9.53
CA THR A 72 6.20 -2.32 8.34
C THR A 72 6.86 -3.44 7.55
N ALA A 73 6.05 -4.37 7.08
CA ALA A 73 6.46 -5.39 6.12
C ALA A 73 5.68 -5.28 4.81
N ILE A 74 6.35 -5.54 3.70
CA ILE A 74 5.74 -5.86 2.41
C ILE A 74 5.85 -7.38 2.21
N CYS A 75 4.72 -8.01 1.89
CA CYS A 75 4.62 -9.44 1.57
C CYS A 75 4.09 -9.57 0.14
N ASP A 76 4.97 -9.91 -0.80
CA ASP A 76 4.59 -10.10 -2.20
C ASP A 76 4.19 -11.54 -2.46
N VAL A 77 2.91 -11.77 -2.64
CA VAL A 77 2.33 -13.08 -2.99
C VAL A 77 1.81 -13.12 -4.43
N THR A 78 2.13 -12.08 -5.23
CA THR A 78 1.76 -12.04 -6.64
C THR A 78 2.51 -13.11 -7.44
N ARG A 79 1.96 -13.49 -8.57
CA ARG A 79 2.64 -14.40 -9.51
C ARG A 79 3.91 -13.81 -10.10
N LYS A 80 3.95 -12.49 -10.33
CA LYS A 80 5.07 -11.82 -10.98
C LYS A 80 6.26 -11.57 -10.09
N ARG A 81 6.04 -11.40 -8.78
CA ARG A 81 7.09 -11.06 -7.81
C ARG A 81 7.86 -9.79 -8.19
N ASP A 82 7.16 -8.76 -8.65
CA ASP A 82 7.79 -7.50 -9.07
C ASP A 82 8.59 -6.85 -7.92
N THR A 83 8.17 -7.03 -6.68
CA THR A 83 8.87 -6.60 -5.47
C THR A 83 10.29 -7.17 -5.38
N TYR A 84 10.51 -8.41 -5.82
CA TYR A 84 11.86 -8.98 -5.90
C TYR A 84 12.80 -8.11 -6.72
N THR A 85 12.38 -7.74 -7.93
CA THR A 85 13.19 -6.92 -8.82
C THR A 85 13.43 -5.53 -8.25
N ILE A 86 12.39 -4.90 -7.66
CA ILE A 86 12.47 -3.55 -7.10
C ILE A 86 13.55 -3.44 -6.02
N TYR A 87 13.66 -4.43 -5.14
CA TYR A 87 14.57 -4.36 -3.99
C TYR A 87 15.91 -5.04 -4.19
N THR A 88 16.14 -5.74 -5.31
CA THR A 88 17.36 -6.52 -5.55
C THR A 88 18.11 -6.17 -6.83
N TYR A 89 17.64 -5.20 -7.60
CA TYR A 89 18.20 -4.87 -8.92
C TYR A 89 19.70 -4.49 -8.86
N ASP A 90 20.14 -3.93 -7.75
CA ASP A 90 21.48 -3.34 -7.56
C ASP A 90 22.45 -4.22 -6.77
N ASN A 91 22.01 -5.38 -6.25
CA ASN A 91 22.82 -6.14 -5.31
C ASN A 91 22.53 -7.65 -5.34
N GLU A 92 23.55 -8.44 -5.72
CA GLU A 92 23.45 -9.88 -5.81
C GLU A 92 23.23 -10.57 -4.45
N GLY A 93 23.84 -10.06 -3.38
CA GLY A 93 23.63 -10.58 -2.03
C GLY A 93 22.17 -10.42 -1.56
N LYS A 94 21.52 -9.34 -1.94
CA LYS A 94 20.09 -9.13 -1.66
C LYS A 94 19.20 -10.14 -2.39
N ARG A 95 19.61 -10.57 -3.60
CA ARG A 95 18.84 -11.54 -4.41
C ARG A 95 18.71 -12.88 -3.69
N ALA A 96 19.79 -13.38 -3.09
CA ALA A 96 19.76 -14.64 -2.36
C ALA A 96 18.81 -14.58 -1.15
N ILE A 97 18.88 -13.50 -0.37
CA ILE A 97 18.00 -13.30 0.79
C ILE A 97 16.53 -13.17 0.34
N ALA A 98 16.26 -12.33 -0.66
CA ALA A 98 14.90 -12.09 -1.15
C ALA A 98 14.27 -13.37 -1.72
N ALA A 99 15.03 -14.18 -2.46
CA ALA A 99 14.57 -15.43 -3.07
C ALA A 99 14.03 -16.43 -2.02
N GLU A 100 14.61 -16.46 -0.83
CA GLU A 100 14.29 -17.42 0.22
C GLU A 100 13.35 -16.85 1.31
N SER A 101 13.19 -15.52 1.38
CA SER A 101 12.48 -14.84 2.49
C SER A 101 11.04 -15.33 2.69
N MET A 102 10.30 -15.57 1.61
CA MET A 102 8.93 -16.09 1.67
C MET A 102 8.90 -17.55 2.12
N LYS A 103 9.86 -18.36 1.69
CA LYS A 103 10.00 -19.76 2.09
C LYS A 103 10.34 -19.85 3.59
N TYR A 104 11.23 -19.00 4.09
CA TYR A 104 11.52 -18.92 5.52
C TYR A 104 10.27 -18.54 6.31
N ALA A 105 9.54 -17.51 5.89
CA ALA A 105 8.29 -17.13 6.55
C ALA A 105 7.25 -18.27 6.57
N SER A 106 7.14 -19.05 5.49
CA SER A 106 6.25 -20.21 5.42
C SER A 106 6.62 -21.36 6.33
N ASN A 107 7.87 -21.39 6.79
CA ASN A 107 8.40 -22.37 7.75
C ASN A 107 8.48 -21.80 9.17
N GLY A 108 7.90 -20.63 9.45
CA GLY A 108 7.92 -19.99 10.76
C GLY A 108 9.23 -19.25 11.08
N LEU A 109 10.11 -19.06 10.08
CA LEU A 109 11.39 -18.37 10.26
C LEU A 109 11.27 -16.92 9.76
N ASN A 110 11.53 -15.97 10.64
CA ASN A 110 11.38 -14.55 10.35
C ASN A 110 12.70 -13.95 9.79
N GLU A 111 12.99 -14.21 8.54
CA GLU A 111 14.20 -13.77 7.83
C GLU A 111 13.89 -12.97 6.57
N PRO A 112 13.45 -11.70 6.71
CA PRO A 112 13.15 -10.83 5.58
C PRO A 112 14.41 -10.27 4.93
N LEU A 113 14.27 -9.81 3.68
CA LEU A 113 15.17 -8.80 3.16
C LEU A 113 14.86 -7.47 3.85
N ILE A 114 15.87 -6.86 4.48
CA ILE A 114 15.74 -5.54 5.08
C ILE A 114 16.17 -4.47 4.08
N TYR A 115 15.27 -3.56 3.77
CA TYR A 115 15.55 -2.37 2.97
C TYR A 115 15.28 -1.11 3.80
N GLU A 116 16.33 -0.38 4.18
CA GLU A 116 16.24 0.68 5.18
C GLU A 116 15.61 0.17 6.50
N LYS A 117 14.34 0.49 6.75
CA LYS A 117 13.57 0.05 7.93
C LYS A 117 12.34 -0.80 7.55
N LEU A 118 12.25 -1.19 6.28
CA LEU A 118 11.16 -1.97 5.71
C LEU A 118 11.58 -3.44 5.63
N SER A 119 10.73 -4.32 6.14
CA SER A 119 10.90 -5.77 5.96
C SER A 119 10.25 -6.21 4.65
N VAL A 120 10.97 -6.89 3.78
CA VAL A 120 10.46 -7.33 2.48
C VAL A 120 10.49 -8.86 2.41
N TYR A 121 9.33 -9.45 2.18
CA TYR A 121 9.14 -10.88 1.97
C TYR A 121 8.63 -11.09 0.55
N THR A 122 9.43 -11.79 -0.24
CA THR A 122 9.13 -12.11 -1.63
C THR A 122 9.76 -13.44 -2.01
N GLY A 123 9.58 -13.87 -3.24
CA GLY A 123 10.22 -15.06 -3.79
C GLY A 123 10.82 -14.76 -5.15
N MET A 124 11.47 -15.74 -5.73
CA MET A 124 12.03 -15.62 -7.07
C MET A 124 10.90 -15.50 -8.11
N PRO A 125 10.99 -14.59 -9.08
CA PRO A 125 10.04 -14.55 -10.19
C PRO A 125 9.94 -15.89 -10.90
N GLY A 126 8.71 -16.35 -11.15
CA GLY A 126 8.46 -17.65 -11.80
C GLY A 126 8.48 -18.87 -10.86
N ASP A 127 8.67 -18.69 -9.55
CA ASP A 127 8.50 -19.76 -8.55
C ASP A 127 7.01 -19.92 -8.18
N ASP A 128 6.21 -20.24 -9.17
CA ASP A 128 4.72 -20.33 -9.08
C ASP A 128 4.22 -21.57 -8.35
N ARG A 129 5.10 -22.49 -7.98
CA ARG A 129 4.71 -23.87 -7.62
C ARG A 129 4.46 -24.08 -6.14
N LYS A 130 4.77 -23.12 -5.29
CA LYS A 130 4.61 -23.28 -3.85
C LYS A 130 3.46 -22.45 -3.35
N GLN A 131 2.33 -23.08 -3.05
CA GLN A 131 1.31 -22.49 -2.22
C GLN A 131 1.81 -22.50 -0.77
N TYR A 132 2.13 -21.34 -0.25
CA TYR A 132 2.48 -21.16 1.14
C TYR A 132 1.19 -21.12 1.99
N ASN A 133 1.27 -21.65 3.21
CA ASN A 133 0.18 -21.51 4.17
C ASN A 133 0.09 -20.03 4.59
N SER A 134 -0.97 -19.36 4.20
CA SER A 134 -1.16 -17.92 4.43
C SER A 134 -1.15 -17.55 5.90
N SER A 135 -1.75 -18.36 6.77
CA SER A 135 -1.76 -18.10 8.22
C SER A 135 -0.36 -18.16 8.82
N VAL A 136 0.42 -19.21 8.49
CA VAL A 136 1.80 -19.33 8.98
C VAL A 136 2.66 -18.16 8.52
N VAL A 137 2.56 -17.79 7.23
CA VAL A 137 3.30 -16.66 6.67
C VAL A 137 2.95 -15.36 7.41
N ILE A 138 1.67 -15.07 7.55
CA ILE A 138 1.21 -13.83 8.18
C ILE A 138 1.59 -13.79 9.65
N ASP A 139 1.40 -14.87 10.40
CA ASP A 139 1.76 -14.96 11.83
C ASP A 139 3.26 -14.75 12.01
N THR A 140 4.09 -15.35 11.16
CA THR A 140 5.55 -15.19 11.21
C THR A 140 5.96 -13.74 10.97
N ILE A 141 5.43 -13.12 9.91
CA ILE A 141 5.74 -11.72 9.57
C ILE A 141 5.26 -10.77 10.68
N MET A 142 4.10 -11.05 11.29
CA MET A 142 3.51 -10.21 12.32
C MET A 142 4.29 -10.19 13.64
N GLN A 143 5.16 -11.17 13.90
CA GLN A 143 6.00 -11.18 15.09
C GLN A 143 6.83 -9.92 15.26
N ASN A 144 7.43 -9.44 14.16
CA ASN A 144 8.36 -8.31 14.19
C ASN A 144 7.79 -7.02 13.58
N ASN A 145 6.59 -7.07 12.98
CA ASN A 145 5.98 -5.95 12.29
C ASN A 145 4.63 -5.56 12.89
N SER A 146 4.29 -4.28 12.82
CA SER A 146 2.99 -3.73 13.24
C SER A 146 2.02 -3.65 12.07
N VAL A 147 2.54 -3.44 10.86
CA VAL A 147 1.74 -3.34 9.64
C VAL A 147 2.30 -4.31 8.61
N ILE A 148 1.43 -5.11 8.00
CA ILE A 148 1.76 -5.93 6.84
C ILE A 148 0.96 -5.42 5.66
N LEU A 149 1.65 -5.08 4.58
CA LEU A 149 1.10 -4.72 3.28
C LEU A 149 1.33 -5.91 2.35
N ILE A 150 0.23 -6.54 1.91
CA ILE A 150 0.30 -7.73 1.05
C ILE A 150 0.05 -7.32 -0.39
N ASP A 151 1.04 -7.51 -1.25
CA ASP A 151 0.90 -7.34 -2.71
C ASP A 151 0.28 -8.62 -3.28
N THR A 152 -0.89 -8.46 -3.88
CA THR A 152 -1.71 -9.55 -4.40
C THR A 152 -2.14 -9.28 -5.84
N ASP A 153 -2.52 -10.33 -6.54
CA ASP A 153 -3.15 -10.28 -7.84
C ASP A 153 -4.44 -11.11 -7.85
N PHE A 154 -5.14 -11.14 -8.99
CA PHE A 154 -6.39 -11.88 -9.13
C PHE A 154 -6.24 -13.42 -9.05
N THR A 155 -5.02 -13.95 -9.01
CA THR A 155 -4.73 -15.38 -8.87
C THR A 155 -4.29 -15.76 -7.45
N THR A 156 -4.15 -14.77 -6.56
CA THR A 156 -3.74 -14.99 -5.17
C THR A 156 -4.78 -15.79 -4.40
N PRO A 157 -4.39 -16.78 -3.58
CA PRO A 157 -5.32 -17.56 -2.76
C PRO A 157 -6.21 -16.68 -1.86
N TYR A 158 -7.51 -16.97 -1.81
CA TYR A 158 -8.49 -16.15 -1.11
C TYR A 158 -8.27 -16.07 0.41
N ASP A 159 -7.50 -16.99 0.99
CA ASP A 159 -7.16 -16.98 2.41
C ASP A 159 -6.40 -15.71 2.82
N TYR A 160 -5.53 -15.17 1.96
CA TYR A 160 -4.86 -13.89 2.22
C TYR A 160 -5.87 -12.75 2.38
N PHE A 161 -6.90 -12.71 1.53
CA PHE A 161 -7.95 -11.68 1.61
C PHE A 161 -8.86 -11.85 2.84
N ARG A 162 -9.07 -13.10 3.29
CA ARG A 162 -9.82 -13.37 4.53
C ARG A 162 -9.08 -12.87 5.77
N LEU A 163 -7.75 -13.00 5.79
CA LEU A 163 -6.90 -12.59 6.91
C LEU A 163 -6.74 -11.06 7.01
N CYS A 164 -6.90 -10.32 5.92
CA CYS A 164 -6.77 -8.86 5.93
C CYS A 164 -7.93 -8.16 6.65
N GLN A 165 -7.63 -7.05 7.32
CA GLN A 165 -8.64 -6.13 7.85
C GLN A 165 -9.20 -5.22 6.77
N GLU A 166 -8.37 -4.83 5.80
CA GLU A 166 -8.77 -4.00 4.66
C GLU A 166 -8.17 -4.54 3.37
N ILE A 167 -8.89 -4.35 2.27
CA ILE A 167 -8.49 -4.72 0.92
C ILE A 167 -8.59 -3.49 0.05
N TYR A 168 -7.45 -2.98 -0.41
CA TYR A 168 -7.40 -1.85 -1.34
C TYR A 168 -7.40 -2.36 -2.77
N LEU A 169 -8.49 -2.11 -3.45
CA LEU A 169 -8.64 -2.37 -4.88
C LEU A 169 -8.05 -1.20 -5.66
N VAL A 170 -6.93 -1.41 -6.31
CA VAL A 170 -6.26 -0.39 -7.14
C VAL A 170 -6.79 -0.50 -8.56
N GLN A 171 -7.55 0.51 -8.96
CA GLN A 171 -8.17 0.63 -10.27
C GLN A 171 -7.60 1.88 -10.98
N ASP A 172 -7.22 1.75 -12.22
CA ASP A 172 -6.85 2.89 -13.08
C ASP A 172 -8.07 3.41 -13.87
N MET A 173 -7.86 4.44 -14.67
CA MET A 173 -8.92 5.02 -15.53
C MET A 173 -9.24 4.17 -16.76
N ASN A 174 -8.66 2.97 -16.89
CA ASN A 174 -8.92 2.07 -18.00
C ASN A 174 -10.23 1.29 -17.78
N VAL A 175 -11.26 1.65 -18.52
CA VAL A 175 -12.59 1.01 -18.46
C VAL A 175 -12.56 -0.48 -18.81
N LEU A 176 -11.58 -0.95 -19.59
CA LEU A 176 -11.44 -2.35 -19.94
C LEU A 176 -11.09 -3.23 -18.73
N ASN A 177 -10.51 -2.64 -17.69
CA ASN A 177 -10.18 -3.34 -16.46
C ASN A 177 -11.41 -3.55 -15.56
N ILE A 178 -12.50 -2.80 -15.77
CA ILE A 178 -13.71 -2.84 -14.92
C ILE A 178 -14.31 -4.25 -14.90
N ALA A 179 -14.46 -4.88 -16.05
CA ALA A 179 -15.05 -6.22 -16.14
C ALA A 179 -14.25 -7.27 -15.34
N GLN A 180 -12.91 -7.25 -15.47
CA GLN A 180 -12.04 -8.17 -14.73
C GLN A 180 -12.11 -7.90 -13.21
N THR A 181 -12.09 -6.64 -12.82
CA THR A 181 -12.24 -6.22 -11.43
C THR A 181 -13.58 -6.69 -10.84
N THR A 182 -14.66 -6.53 -11.59
CA THR A 182 -15.99 -6.99 -11.17
C THR A 182 -16.06 -8.50 -11.01
N MET A 183 -15.52 -9.25 -11.95
CA MET A 183 -15.46 -10.72 -11.87
C MET A 183 -14.67 -11.15 -10.61
N PHE A 184 -13.53 -10.55 -10.37
CA PHE A 184 -12.73 -10.85 -9.19
C PHE A 184 -13.47 -10.54 -7.87
N LEU A 185 -14.19 -9.43 -7.78
CA LEU A 185 -14.99 -9.09 -6.59
C LEU A 185 -16.12 -10.10 -6.35
N ARG A 186 -16.74 -10.61 -7.41
CA ARG A 186 -17.74 -11.71 -7.31
C ARG A 186 -17.09 -12.97 -6.74
N GLU A 187 -15.90 -13.32 -7.21
CA GLU A 187 -15.18 -14.48 -6.71
C GLU A 187 -14.79 -14.31 -5.24
N LEU A 188 -14.27 -13.13 -4.84
CA LEU A 188 -13.99 -12.84 -3.44
C LEU A 188 -15.23 -13.06 -2.56
N LYS A 189 -16.38 -12.52 -2.99
CA LYS A 189 -17.64 -12.67 -2.26
C LYS A 189 -18.09 -14.13 -2.19
N SER A 190 -18.03 -14.87 -3.29
CA SER A 190 -18.41 -16.30 -3.33
C SER A 190 -17.54 -17.17 -2.43
N HIS A 191 -16.28 -16.74 -2.19
CA HIS A 191 -15.34 -17.38 -1.26
C HIS A 191 -15.43 -16.84 0.17
N GLY A 192 -16.48 -16.09 0.50
CA GLY A 192 -16.76 -15.65 1.86
C GLY A 192 -15.89 -14.49 2.35
N VAL A 193 -15.29 -13.71 1.45
CA VAL A 193 -14.57 -12.48 1.83
C VAL A 193 -15.58 -11.36 2.05
N PRO A 194 -15.62 -10.73 3.24
CA PRO A 194 -16.57 -9.65 3.52
C PRO A 194 -16.31 -8.42 2.64
N MET A 195 -17.33 -7.96 1.90
CA MET A 195 -17.21 -6.83 0.98
C MET A 195 -17.00 -5.48 1.69
N ASN A 196 -17.40 -5.33 2.94
CA ASN A 196 -17.16 -4.12 3.74
C ASN A 196 -15.67 -3.84 4.03
N LYS A 197 -14.79 -4.82 3.77
CA LYS A 197 -13.33 -4.62 3.84
C LYS A 197 -12.77 -3.87 2.63
N ILE A 198 -13.53 -3.78 1.53
CA ILE A 198 -13.05 -3.19 0.28
C ILE A 198 -12.95 -1.67 0.40
N ARG A 199 -11.84 -1.13 -0.10
CA ARG A 199 -11.57 0.29 -0.32
C ARG A 199 -11.07 0.42 -1.75
N ILE A 200 -11.36 1.52 -2.43
CA ILE A 200 -10.91 1.72 -3.81
C ILE A 200 -9.83 2.80 -3.86
N ILE A 201 -8.78 2.54 -4.61
CA ILE A 201 -7.80 3.55 -5.02
C ILE A 201 -7.93 3.73 -6.52
N ILE A 202 -8.41 4.90 -6.95
CA ILE A 202 -8.36 5.31 -8.35
C ILE A 202 -6.98 5.88 -8.62
N ASN A 203 -6.12 5.05 -9.21
CA ASN A 203 -4.74 5.41 -9.52
C ASN A 203 -4.62 5.95 -10.94
N LYS A 204 -3.56 6.72 -11.22
CA LYS A 204 -3.30 7.35 -12.52
C LYS A 204 -4.49 8.19 -13.01
N HIS A 205 -5.13 8.89 -12.09
CA HIS A 205 -6.27 9.71 -12.41
C HIS A 205 -5.84 10.90 -13.27
N VAL A 206 -6.50 11.06 -14.41
CA VAL A 206 -6.37 12.21 -15.31
C VAL A 206 -7.70 12.94 -15.41
N ARG A 207 -7.67 14.26 -15.57
CA ARG A 207 -8.86 15.06 -15.80
C ARG A 207 -9.37 14.82 -17.23
N CYS A 208 -10.50 14.16 -17.35
CA CYS A 208 -11.18 13.90 -18.61
C CYS A 208 -12.69 13.83 -18.40
N SER A 209 -13.45 13.49 -19.43
CA SER A 209 -14.90 13.31 -19.35
C SER A 209 -15.34 12.14 -18.44
N LEU A 210 -14.47 11.14 -18.29
CA LEU A 210 -14.68 10.01 -17.40
C LEU A 210 -14.23 10.39 -15.98
N THR A 211 -15.10 10.28 -15.01
CA THR A 211 -14.82 10.60 -13.61
C THR A 211 -14.48 9.36 -12.79
N ALA A 212 -13.88 9.55 -11.60
CA ALA A 212 -13.67 8.46 -10.65
C ALA A 212 -15.00 7.78 -10.26
N LYS A 213 -16.08 8.55 -10.17
CA LYS A 213 -17.43 8.02 -9.88
C LYS A 213 -17.92 7.08 -10.98
N ASP A 214 -17.73 7.46 -12.24
CA ASP A 214 -18.13 6.63 -13.39
C ASP A 214 -17.40 5.28 -13.39
N ILE A 215 -16.12 5.26 -12.99
CA ILE A 215 -15.36 4.00 -12.83
C ILE A 215 -15.95 3.13 -11.72
N ILE A 216 -16.23 3.72 -10.54
CA ILE A 216 -16.73 2.98 -9.38
C ILE A 216 -18.13 2.45 -9.66
N ASP A 217 -19.02 3.30 -10.21
CA ASP A 217 -20.39 2.92 -10.56
C ASP A 217 -20.40 1.89 -11.72
N GLY A 218 -19.39 1.96 -12.61
CA GLY A 218 -19.15 0.95 -13.65
C GLY A 218 -18.84 -0.43 -13.07
N ILE A 219 -18.04 -0.51 -12.01
CA ILE A 219 -17.74 -1.78 -11.31
C ILE A 219 -19.05 -2.38 -10.77
N ALA A 220 -19.94 -1.56 -10.23
CA ALA A 220 -21.25 -2.00 -9.75
C ALA A 220 -22.17 -2.45 -10.91
N THR A 221 -22.24 -1.67 -11.99
CA THR A 221 -23.17 -1.88 -13.12
C THR A 221 -22.82 -3.10 -13.97
N TYR A 222 -21.56 -3.41 -14.16
CA TYR A 222 -21.13 -4.56 -14.95
C TYR A 222 -21.55 -5.92 -14.36
N THR A 223 -22.14 -5.90 -13.17
CA THR A 223 -22.70 -7.08 -12.51
C THR A 223 -24.13 -7.42 -12.93
N SER A 224 -24.64 -6.89 -14.02
CA SER A 224 -26.03 -6.58 -14.41
C SER A 224 -27.10 -7.68 -14.38
N TYR A 225 -26.84 -8.94 -14.09
CA TYR A 225 -27.90 -9.96 -13.96
C TYR A 225 -28.17 -10.42 -12.51
N ASP A 226 -27.24 -10.15 -11.57
CA ASP A 226 -27.42 -10.42 -10.14
C ASP A 226 -27.22 -9.13 -9.32
N LEU A 227 -27.79 -8.04 -9.77
CA LEU A 227 -27.58 -6.66 -9.31
C LEU A 227 -27.74 -6.45 -7.81
N LYS A 228 -28.63 -7.19 -7.16
CA LYS A 228 -28.88 -7.07 -5.72
C LYS A 228 -27.67 -7.40 -4.82
N MET A 229 -26.60 -7.97 -5.39
CA MET A 229 -25.42 -8.36 -4.62
C MET A 229 -24.48 -7.22 -4.29
N PHE A 230 -24.48 -6.13 -5.07
CA PHE A 230 -23.54 -5.02 -4.91
C PHE A 230 -24.22 -3.65 -4.71
N ASP A 231 -25.53 -3.51 -4.99
CA ASP A 231 -26.24 -2.24 -5.01
C ASP A 231 -26.11 -1.43 -3.71
N GLU A 232 -26.00 -2.09 -2.56
CA GLU A 232 -25.87 -1.40 -1.27
C GLU A 232 -24.40 -1.08 -0.91
N LEU A 233 -23.41 -1.79 -1.49
CA LEU A 233 -22.03 -1.75 -1.07
C LEU A 233 -21.09 -1.09 -2.07
N PHE A 234 -21.44 -1.05 -3.34
CA PHE A 234 -20.60 -0.61 -4.44
C PHE A 234 -21.23 0.53 -5.24
N ASN A 235 -21.55 1.63 -4.59
CA ASN A 235 -21.77 2.86 -5.32
C ASN A 235 -20.81 3.94 -4.83
N SER A 236 -20.55 4.93 -5.66
CA SER A 236 -19.62 6.04 -5.37
C SER A 236 -19.99 6.86 -4.12
N SER A 237 -21.19 6.68 -3.58
CA SER A 237 -21.67 7.36 -2.37
C SER A 237 -21.36 6.59 -1.09
N THR A 238 -21.18 5.27 -1.17
CA THR A 238 -21.06 4.39 0.01
C THR A 238 -19.69 3.76 0.19
N ILE A 239 -18.98 3.49 -0.90
CA ILE A 239 -17.64 2.90 -0.79
C ILE A 239 -16.57 3.95 -0.54
N PRO A 240 -15.68 3.77 0.46
CA PRO A 240 -14.54 4.64 0.62
C PRO A 240 -13.59 4.53 -0.57
N TYR A 241 -13.26 5.66 -1.18
CA TYR A 241 -12.29 5.70 -2.27
C TYR A 241 -11.31 6.87 -2.15
N TYR A 242 -10.15 6.69 -2.77
CA TYR A 242 -9.05 7.65 -2.79
C TYR A 242 -8.62 7.87 -4.24
N ILE A 243 -8.25 9.09 -4.57
CA ILE A 243 -7.79 9.46 -5.92
C ILE A 243 -6.30 9.79 -5.86
N LEU A 244 -5.52 9.08 -6.67
CA LEU A 244 -4.11 9.38 -6.88
C LEU A 244 -3.94 9.95 -8.29
N PRO A 245 -3.58 11.23 -8.42
CA PRO A 245 -3.40 11.86 -9.72
C PRO A 245 -2.22 11.22 -10.46
N PHE A 246 -2.26 11.28 -11.78
CA PHE A 246 -1.13 11.00 -12.64
C PHE A 246 -0.40 12.33 -12.87
N ASP A 247 0.70 12.55 -12.14
CA ASP A 247 1.57 13.69 -12.40
C ASP A 247 2.40 13.41 -13.65
N GLN A 248 2.22 14.28 -14.64
CA GLN A 248 3.08 14.37 -15.81
C GLN A 248 4.05 15.53 -15.54
N GLU A 249 5.03 15.37 -14.67
CA GLU A 249 6.21 16.24 -14.67
C GLU A 249 7.30 15.67 -15.56
#